data_9ad4f6852431401cbe21f66e1650096d
#
_entry.id   9ad4f6852431401cbe21f66e1650096d
#
_cell.length_a   1.000
_cell.length_b   1.000
_cell.length_c   1.000
_cell.angle_alpha   90.00
_cell.angle_beta   90.00
_cell.angle_gamma   90.00
#
_symmetry.space_group_name_H-M   'P 1'
#
loop_
_entity.id
_entity.type
_entity.pdbx_description
1 polymer ?
#
loop_
_entity_poly.entity_id
_entity_poly.type
_entity_poly.pdbx_seq_one_letter_code
_entity_poly.pdbx_strand_id
1 'polypeptide(L)'
;MSEDVVRGVIVNYRGGRHTQDPRQCVIEFEGINDKGEAAKLIGREVVWKHPETGKTIRGKIVATHGNNGAVRARFEKGLPGQALGTEVEVR
;
A
#
# COMPACT_ATOMS: atom_id res chain seq x y z
N MET A 1 1.99 -19.21 -15.70
CA MET A 1 2.58 -18.39 -15.29
C MET A 1 2.09 -17.76 -14.28
N SER A 2 2.54 -17.58 -13.51
CA SER A 2 2.03 -17.07 -12.48
C SER A 2 2.10 -15.67 -12.49
N GLU A 3 1.14 -15.08 -12.08
CA GLU A 3 1.14 -13.82 -11.98
C GLU A 3 1.63 -13.47 -10.74
N ASP A 4 2.49 -12.79 -10.53
CA ASP A 4 3.02 -12.41 -9.29
C ASP A 4 2.22 -11.28 -8.69
N VAL A 5 0.96 -11.47 -8.55
CA VAL A 5 0.12 -10.47 -7.88
C VAL A 5 0.24 -10.67 -6.38
N VAL A 6 0.74 -9.66 -5.68
CA VAL A 6 0.89 -9.71 -4.24
C VAL A 6 -0.20 -8.85 -3.64
N ARG A 7 -0.83 -9.32 -2.58
CA ARG A 7 -1.89 -8.57 -1.91
C ARG A 7 -1.42 -8.09 -0.57
N GLY A 8 -1.75 -6.87 -0.26
CA GLY A 8 -1.43 -6.28 1.03
C GLY A 8 -2.64 -5.59 1.62
N VAL A 9 -2.50 -5.13 2.85
CA VAL A 9 -3.57 -4.45 3.57
C VAL A 9 -3.06 -3.08 3.99
N ILE A 10 -3.88 -2.06 3.79
CA ILE A 10 -3.55 -0.71 4.23
C ILE A 10 -3.76 -0.65 5.73
N VAL A 11 -2.70 -0.37 6.46
CA VAL A 11 -2.77 -0.37 7.92
C VAL A 11 -2.71 1.03 8.52
N ASN A 12 -2.24 2.01 7.79
CA ASN A 12 -2.16 3.37 8.32
C ASN A 12 -1.91 4.35 7.18
N TYR A 13 -2.14 5.63 7.44
CA TYR A 13 -1.74 6.67 6.54
C TYR A 13 -0.44 7.28 7.06
N ARG A 14 0.35 7.80 6.14
CA ARG A 14 1.59 8.44 6.53
C ARG A 14 1.31 9.86 6.98
N GLY A 15 2.06 10.30 7.99
CA GLY A 15 1.97 11.66 8.49
C GLY A 15 1.46 11.71 9.90
N GLY A 16 1.57 12.87 10.50
CA GLY A 16 1.11 13.06 11.85
C GLY A 16 -0.37 13.38 11.90
N ARG A 17 -0.83 13.59 13.13
CA ARG A 17 -2.23 13.82 13.39
C ARG A 17 -2.78 15.00 12.60
N HIS A 18 -2.00 16.03 12.44
CA HIS A 18 -2.43 17.25 11.77
C HIS A 18 -1.91 17.36 10.34
N THR A 19 -1.06 16.43 9.91
CA THR A 19 -0.41 16.55 8.62
C THR A 19 -0.50 15.28 7.82
N GLN A 20 -1.51 14.45 8.07
CA GLN A 20 -1.68 13.23 7.32
C GLN A 20 -1.87 13.53 5.85
N ASP A 21 -1.19 12.75 5.02
CA ASP A 21 -1.33 12.86 3.58
C ASP A 21 -2.13 11.65 3.11
N PRO A 22 -3.39 11.84 2.70
CA PRO A 22 -4.21 10.69 2.31
C PRO A 22 -3.75 10.00 1.04
N ARG A 23 -2.76 10.55 0.33
CA ARG A 23 -2.20 9.88 -0.81
C ARG A 23 -1.09 8.92 -0.43
N GLN A 24 -0.59 8.98 0.80
CA GLN A 24 0.48 8.08 1.24
C GLN A 24 -0.04 7.18 2.35
N CYS A 25 0.28 5.91 2.26
CA CYS A 25 -0.18 4.96 3.25
C CYS A 25 0.88 3.90 3.50
N VAL A 26 0.69 3.16 4.58
CA VAL A 26 1.54 2.04 4.96
C VAL A 26 0.78 0.76 4.65
N ILE A 27 1.44 -0.16 3.97
CA ILE A 27 0.83 -1.42 3.55
C ILE A 27 1.65 -2.57 4.11
N GLU A 28 0.96 -3.55 4.68
CA GLU A 28 1.60 -4.77 5.16
C GLU A 28 1.16 -5.94 4.31
N PHE A 29 2.05 -6.91 4.14
CA PHE A 29 1.80 -8.06 3.30
C PHE A 29 1.93 -9.33 4.10
N GLU A 30 1.03 -10.27 3.88
CA GLU A 30 1.14 -11.56 4.49
C GLU A 30 2.32 -12.29 3.87
N GLY A 31 3.17 -12.84 4.69
CA GLY A 31 4.33 -13.58 4.18
C GLY A 31 5.58 -12.75 3.96
N ILE A 32 5.49 -11.43 4.06
CA ILE A 32 6.67 -10.59 3.94
C ILE A 32 6.92 -9.99 5.31
N ASN A 33 7.99 -10.42 5.93
CA ASN A 33 8.24 -10.11 7.33
C ASN A 33 9.54 -9.37 7.59
N ASP A 34 10.29 -9.01 6.56
CA ASP A 34 11.52 -8.29 6.79
C ASP A 34 11.72 -7.22 5.72
N LYS A 35 12.61 -6.28 6.04
CA LYS A 35 12.85 -5.14 5.20
C LYS A 35 13.47 -5.52 3.86
N GLY A 36 14.30 -6.55 3.85
CA GLY A 36 14.95 -6.97 2.62
C GLY A 36 13.97 -7.46 1.59
N GLU A 37 12.95 -8.21 2.02
CA GLU A 37 11.94 -8.66 1.09
C GLU A 37 11.02 -7.52 0.68
N ALA A 38 10.69 -6.63 1.59
CA ALA A 38 9.85 -5.50 1.28
C ALA A 38 10.53 -4.57 0.27
N ALA A 39 11.85 -4.43 0.36
CA ALA A 39 12.57 -3.56 -0.54
C ALA A 39 12.47 -4.01 -2.00
N LYS A 40 12.22 -5.28 -2.24
CA LYS A 40 12.07 -5.77 -3.60
C LYS A 40 10.80 -5.27 -4.27
N LEU A 41 9.87 -4.75 -3.49
CA LEU A 41 8.62 -4.25 -4.02
C LEU A 41 8.68 -2.76 -4.38
N ILE A 42 9.75 -2.07 -4.00
CA ILE A 42 9.86 -0.65 -4.28
C ILE A 42 9.83 -0.42 -5.80
N GLY A 43 9.03 0.53 -6.23
CA GLY A 43 8.87 0.84 -7.65
C GLY A 43 7.73 0.10 -8.32
N ARG A 44 7.13 -0.88 -7.64
CA ARG A 44 6.02 -1.62 -8.23
C ARG A 44 4.73 -0.85 -8.09
N GLU A 45 3.80 -1.11 -9.00
CA GLU A 45 2.51 -0.46 -8.99
C GLU A 45 1.59 -1.11 -7.97
N VAL A 46 0.85 -0.29 -7.23
CA VAL A 46 -0.20 -0.79 -6.35
C VAL A 46 -1.53 -0.26 -6.83
N VAL A 47 -2.58 -1.05 -6.66
CA VAL A 47 -3.92 -0.68 -7.06
C VAL A 47 -4.86 -0.91 -5.90
N TRP A 48 -5.62 0.13 -5.55
CA TRP A 48 -6.68 0.01 -4.55
C TRP A 48 -8.02 0.07 -5.25
N LYS A 49 -8.90 -0.85 -4.91
CA LYS A 49 -10.22 -0.89 -5.52
C LYS A 49 -11.26 -0.57 -4.44
N HIS A 50 -12.09 0.41 -4.71
CA HIS A 50 -13.13 0.81 -3.77
C HIS A 50 -14.12 -0.34 -3.60
N PRO A 51 -14.38 -0.79 -2.37
CA PRO A 51 -15.22 -1.97 -2.18
C PRO A 51 -16.68 -1.78 -2.58
N GLU A 52 -17.15 -0.53 -2.62
CA GLU A 52 -18.55 -0.30 -2.96
C GLU A 52 -18.75 0.10 -4.41
N THR A 53 -17.88 0.94 -4.94
CA THR A 53 -18.11 1.47 -6.28
C THR A 53 -17.30 0.75 -7.34
N GLY A 54 -16.28 0.01 -6.95
CA GLY A 54 -15.41 -0.66 -7.91
C GLY A 54 -14.40 0.25 -8.59
N LYS A 55 -14.38 1.52 -8.25
CA LYS A 55 -13.39 2.42 -8.85
C LYS A 55 -12.02 2.09 -8.31
N THR A 56 -11.00 2.31 -9.13
CA THR A 56 -9.63 2.00 -8.73
C THR A 56 -8.80 3.26 -8.64
N ILE A 57 -7.83 3.24 -7.72
CA ILE A 57 -6.84 4.31 -7.60
C ILE A 57 -5.49 3.62 -7.64
N ARG A 58 -4.60 4.11 -8.51
CA ARG A 58 -3.28 3.51 -8.67
C ARG A 58 -2.24 4.30 -7.92
N GLY A 59 -1.20 3.63 -7.53
CA GLY A 59 -0.07 4.26 -6.86
C GLY A 59 1.20 3.45 -7.08
N LYS A 60 2.23 3.81 -6.34
CA LYS A 60 3.52 3.17 -6.47
C LYS A 60 4.13 3.01 -5.10
N ILE A 61 4.81 1.89 -4.87
CA ILE A 61 5.54 1.67 -3.65
C ILE A 61 6.82 2.48 -3.73
N VAL A 62 7.04 3.34 -2.74
CA VAL A 62 8.14 4.30 -2.79
C VAL A 62 9.25 4.00 -1.78
N ALA A 63 8.97 3.28 -0.73
CA ALA A 63 9.99 2.99 0.29
C ALA A 63 9.52 1.88 1.21
N THR A 64 10.46 1.30 1.95
CA THR A 64 10.09 0.41 3.03
C THR A 64 9.71 1.23 4.25
N HIS A 65 8.99 0.63 5.18
CA HIS A 65 8.56 1.28 6.40
C HIS A 65 8.88 0.36 7.57
N GLY A 66 9.85 0.75 8.38
CA GLY A 66 10.28 -0.09 9.49
C GLY A 66 11.06 -1.30 9.01
N ASN A 67 11.17 -2.31 9.85
CA ASN A 67 12.00 -3.47 9.58
C ASN A 67 11.21 -4.77 9.42
N ASN A 68 9.89 -4.70 9.46
CA ASN A 68 9.06 -5.89 9.54
C ASN A 68 8.31 -6.21 8.26
N GLY A 69 8.72 -5.63 7.16
CA GLY A 69 8.11 -5.98 5.88
C GLY A 69 7.05 -5.03 5.36
N ALA A 70 6.74 -3.98 6.11
CA ALA A 70 5.77 -3.00 5.64
C ALA A 70 6.42 -2.05 4.63
N VAL A 71 5.60 -1.46 3.77
CA VAL A 71 6.07 -0.51 2.78
C VAL A 71 5.21 0.74 2.82
N ARG A 72 5.76 1.82 2.27
CA ARG A 72 4.99 3.04 2.05
C ARG A 72 4.67 3.15 0.57
N ALA A 73 3.44 3.50 0.27
CA ALA A 73 3.01 3.68 -1.10
C ALA A 73 2.40 5.06 -1.26
N ARG A 74 2.52 5.61 -2.46
CA ARG A 74 1.94 6.91 -2.78
C ARG A 74 0.97 6.71 -3.93
N PHE A 75 -0.27 7.11 -3.72
CA PHE A 75 -1.33 6.95 -4.71
C PHE A 75 -1.53 8.25 -5.48
N GLU A 76 -2.13 8.14 -6.65
CA GLU A 76 -2.36 9.31 -7.50
C GLU A 76 -3.38 10.26 -6.91
N LYS A 77 -4.31 9.73 -6.13
CA LYS A 77 -5.35 10.53 -5.50
C LYS A 77 -5.43 10.13 -4.04
N GLY A 78 -6.00 11.01 -3.24
CA GLY A 78 -6.21 10.70 -1.84
C GLY A 78 -7.16 9.54 -1.66
N LEU A 79 -6.80 8.62 -0.79
CA LEU A 79 -7.67 7.49 -0.46
C LEU A 79 -8.70 7.93 0.56
N PRO A 80 -9.93 7.40 0.48
CA PRO A 80 -10.93 7.73 1.50
C PRO A 80 -10.57 7.06 2.82
N GLY A 81 -11.11 7.58 3.92
CA GLY A 81 -10.85 6.97 5.21
C GLY A 81 -11.27 5.52 5.30
N GLN A 82 -12.21 5.10 4.47
CA GLN A 82 -12.66 3.73 4.43
C GLN A 82 -11.59 2.78 3.88
N ALA A 83 -10.51 3.28 3.30
CA ALA A 83 -9.47 2.42 2.75
C ALA A 83 -8.66 1.72 3.83
N LEU A 84 -8.63 2.25 5.06
CA LEU A 84 -7.90 1.58 6.13
C LEU A 84 -8.50 0.19 6.36
N GLY A 85 -7.65 -0.80 6.45
CA GLY A 85 -8.07 -2.18 6.67
C GLY A 85 -8.47 -2.91 5.40
N THR A 86 -8.43 -2.27 4.25
CA THR A 86 -8.80 -2.91 3.00
C THR A 86 -7.57 -3.36 2.24
N GLU A 87 -7.79 -4.21 1.24
CA GLU A 87 -6.71 -4.81 0.48
C GLU A 87 -6.30 -3.97 -0.70
N VAL A 88 -5.02 -4.08 -1.07
CA VAL A 88 -4.50 -3.54 -2.31
C VAL A 88 -3.79 -4.66 -3.06
N GLU A 89 -3.63 -4.51 -4.36
CA GLU A 89 -2.87 -5.44 -5.17
C GLU A 89 -1.60 -4.78 -5.65
N VAL A 90 -0.51 -5.52 -5.63
CA VAL A 90 0.78 -5.05 -6.13
C VAL A 90 1.06 -5.79 -7.42
N ARG A 91 1.37 -5.06 -8.46
CA ARG A 91 1.59 -5.64 -9.78
C ARG A 91 2.99 -5.42 -10.30
#